data_b481ec9e1e00ed249c1462afb1618358
#
_entry.id   b481ec9e1e00ed249c1462afb1618358
#
_cell.length_a   1.000
_cell.length_b   1.000
_cell.length_c   1.000
_cell.angle_alpha   90.00
_cell.angle_beta   90.00
_cell.angle_gamma   90.00
#
_symmetry.space_group_name_H-M   'P 1'
#
loop_
_entity.id
_entity.type
_entity.pdbx_description
1 polymer ?
#
loop_
_entity_poly.entity_id
_entity_poly.type
_entity_poly.pdbx_seq_one_letter_code
_entity_poly.pdbx_strand_id
1 'polypeptide(L)'
;SPLFIKRLKTAAVYGYLNDKGDLVATSGIGWLTKKSFSISYTETKPEYRRRGIAKCLTSLASEPLIKKGLIGVYVADVSNLASLKVAESLGFQPYGDLKCFYN
;
A
#
# COMPACT_ATOMS: atom_id res chain seq x y z
N SER A 1 9.25 -20.29 -2.72
CA SER A 1 10.50 -19.56 -2.73
C SER A 1 10.38 -18.33 -1.84
N PRO A 2 11.47 -17.97 -1.17
CA PRO A 2 11.44 -16.84 -0.28
C PRO A 2 11.26 -15.54 -1.07
N LEU A 3 10.38 -14.68 -0.56
CA LEU A 3 10.20 -13.34 -1.08
C LEU A 3 10.78 -12.38 -0.06
N PHE A 4 11.44 -11.34 -0.53
CA PHE A 4 12.10 -10.38 0.32
C PHE A 4 11.35 -9.06 0.31
N ILE A 5 11.05 -8.54 1.49
CA ILE A 5 10.44 -7.23 1.66
C ILE A 5 11.56 -6.25 1.93
N LYS A 6 11.59 -5.17 1.17
CA LYS A 6 12.64 -4.17 1.28
C LYS A 6 12.05 -2.77 1.30
N ARG A 7 12.52 -1.94 2.22
CA ARG A 7 12.21 -0.52 2.21
C ARG A 7 13.16 0.19 1.25
N LEU A 8 12.61 0.94 0.31
CA LEU A 8 13.40 1.68 -0.66
C LEU A 8 13.93 2.96 -0.04
N LYS A 9 15.18 3.32 -0.36
CA LYS A 9 15.92 4.37 0.36
C LYS A 9 15.34 5.77 0.26
N THR A 10 14.79 6.14 -0.89
CA THR A 10 14.42 7.52 -1.20
C THR A 10 12.97 7.87 -0.86
N ALA A 11 12.19 6.87 -0.46
CA ALA A 11 10.79 7.06 -0.11
C ALA A 11 10.40 6.01 0.92
N ALA A 12 9.32 6.27 1.66
CA ALA A 12 8.80 5.28 2.59
C ALA A 12 7.99 4.23 1.83
N VAL A 13 8.65 3.54 0.90
CA VAL A 13 8.04 2.53 0.03
C VAL A 13 8.65 1.19 0.33
N TYR A 14 7.81 0.18 0.47
CA TYR A 14 8.22 -1.21 0.64
C TYR A 14 8.08 -1.94 -0.69
N GLY A 15 9.06 -2.75 -1.01
CA GLY A 15 9.06 -3.59 -2.19
C GLY A 15 9.11 -5.06 -1.81
N TYR A 16 8.52 -5.88 -2.65
CA TYR A 16 8.49 -7.33 -2.48
C TYR A 16 9.25 -7.96 -3.65
N LEU A 17 10.35 -8.63 -3.32
CA LEU A 17 11.24 -9.22 -4.33
C LEU A 17 11.02 -10.73 -4.41
N ASN A 18 11.03 -11.27 -5.64
CA ASN A 18 11.02 -12.73 -5.80
C ASN A 18 12.43 -13.30 -5.58
N ASP A 19 12.57 -14.61 -5.70
CA ASP A 19 13.86 -15.29 -5.48
C ASP A 19 14.90 -14.95 -6.55
N LYS A 20 14.50 -14.36 -7.66
CA LYS A 20 15.40 -13.87 -8.71
C LYS A 20 15.84 -12.42 -8.48
N GLY A 21 15.30 -11.78 -7.45
CA GLY A 21 15.59 -10.39 -7.17
C GLY A 21 14.74 -9.39 -7.96
N ASP A 22 13.71 -9.85 -8.65
CA ASP A 22 12.79 -8.96 -9.37
C ASP A 22 11.79 -8.32 -8.43
N LEU A 23 11.56 -7.01 -8.60
CA LEU A 23 10.55 -6.29 -7.84
C LEU A 23 9.18 -6.63 -8.41
N VAL A 24 8.33 -7.27 -7.60
CA VAL A 24 7.03 -7.76 -8.06
C VAL A 24 5.85 -7.03 -7.44
N ALA A 25 6.05 -6.29 -6.38
CA ALA A 25 5.02 -5.48 -5.76
C ALA A 25 5.61 -4.35 -4.95
N THR A 26 4.88 -3.25 -4.83
CA THR A 26 5.25 -2.10 -4.01
C THR A 26 4.03 -1.57 -3.26
N SER A 27 4.26 -0.88 -2.17
CA SER A 27 3.30 -0.01 -1.50
C SER A 27 4.06 0.92 -0.57
N GLY A 28 3.58 2.12 -0.37
CA GLY A 28 4.29 3.06 0.48
C GLY A 28 3.54 4.34 0.77
N ILE A 29 4.26 5.28 1.35
CA ILE A 29 3.72 6.56 1.78
C ILE A 29 3.98 7.62 0.69
N GLY A 30 2.92 8.25 0.22
CA GLY A 30 3.01 9.34 -0.74
C GLY A 30 3.26 10.68 -0.06
N TRP A 31 2.29 11.20 0.68
CA TRP A 31 2.50 12.38 1.49
C TRP A 31 2.46 12.04 2.98
N LEU A 32 3.06 12.89 3.78
CA LEU A 32 3.05 12.77 5.22
C LEU A 32 2.93 14.15 5.83
N THR A 33 1.90 14.34 6.67
CA THR A 33 1.69 15.55 7.45
C THR A 33 1.69 15.20 8.93
N LYS A 34 1.47 16.20 9.79
CA LYS A 34 1.36 15.95 11.23
C LYS A 34 0.11 15.14 11.60
N LYS A 35 -0.92 15.13 10.74
CA LYS A 35 -2.22 14.51 11.05
C LYS A 35 -2.59 13.36 10.13
N SER A 36 -1.98 13.28 8.95
CA SER A 36 -2.39 12.32 7.93
C SER A 36 -1.23 11.85 7.07
N PHE A 37 -1.47 10.76 6.36
CA PHE A 37 -0.54 10.23 5.36
C PHE A 37 -1.34 9.60 4.23
N SER A 38 -0.72 9.48 3.07
CA SER A 38 -1.34 8.74 1.97
C SER A 38 -0.63 7.42 1.73
N ILE A 39 -1.40 6.40 1.37
CA ILE A 39 -0.86 5.18 0.80
C ILE A 39 -0.80 5.38 -0.71
N SER A 40 0.38 5.20 -1.26
CA SER A 40 0.66 5.41 -2.67
C SER A 40 1.58 4.31 -3.18
N TYR A 41 1.82 4.30 -4.49
CA TYR A 41 2.73 3.35 -5.12
C TYR A 41 2.33 1.89 -4.91
N THR A 42 1.03 1.62 -4.74
CA THR A 42 0.55 0.25 -4.53
C THR A 42 0.35 -0.42 -5.88
N GLU A 43 1.26 -1.30 -6.23
CA GLU A 43 1.24 -2.06 -7.47
C GLU A 43 1.68 -3.48 -7.23
N THR A 44 1.12 -4.41 -7.99
CA THR A 44 1.50 -5.82 -7.95
C THR A 44 1.45 -6.38 -9.37
N LYS A 45 2.51 -7.04 -9.78
CA LYS A 45 2.51 -7.73 -11.06
C LYS A 45 1.39 -8.77 -11.10
N PRO A 46 0.70 -8.94 -12.26
CA PRO A 46 -0.49 -9.79 -12.33
C PRO A 46 -0.28 -11.21 -11.79
N GLU A 47 0.86 -11.82 -12.07
CA GLU A 47 1.16 -13.19 -11.63
C GLU A 47 1.37 -13.33 -10.12
N TYR A 48 1.52 -12.22 -9.42
CA TYR A 48 1.70 -12.21 -7.96
C TYR A 48 0.49 -11.68 -7.21
N ARG A 49 -0.60 -11.37 -7.91
CA ARG A 49 -1.83 -10.89 -7.29
C ARG A 49 -2.56 -12.00 -6.53
N ARG A 50 -3.47 -11.60 -5.63
CA ARG A 50 -4.30 -12.51 -4.82
C ARG A 50 -3.50 -13.35 -3.81
N ARG A 51 -2.31 -12.92 -3.46
CA ARG A 51 -1.46 -13.60 -2.47
C ARG A 51 -1.32 -12.81 -1.18
N GLY A 52 -2.01 -11.66 -1.04
CA GLY A 52 -1.91 -10.81 0.13
C GLY A 52 -0.64 -9.98 0.20
N ILE A 53 0.14 -9.89 -0.87
CA ILE A 53 1.41 -9.17 -0.88
C ILE A 53 1.18 -7.67 -0.70
N ALA A 54 0.32 -7.07 -1.53
CA ALA A 54 0.03 -5.64 -1.43
C ALA A 54 -0.55 -5.27 -0.07
N LYS A 55 -1.39 -6.11 0.49
CA LYS A 55 -1.95 -5.92 1.82
C LYS A 55 -0.87 -5.92 2.88
N CYS A 56 0.07 -6.85 2.80
CA CYS A 56 1.20 -6.93 3.71
C CYS A 56 2.07 -5.67 3.64
N LEU A 57 2.43 -5.25 2.43
CA LEU A 57 3.27 -4.07 2.22
C LEU A 57 2.58 -2.79 2.72
N THR A 58 1.30 -2.65 2.43
CA THR A 58 0.50 -1.50 2.88
C THR A 58 0.42 -1.46 4.40
N SER A 59 0.24 -2.61 5.04
CA SER A 59 0.23 -2.71 6.50
C SER A 59 1.56 -2.30 7.09
N LEU A 60 2.67 -2.77 6.52
CA LEU A 60 4.01 -2.41 6.97
C LEU A 60 4.27 -0.90 6.87
N ALA A 61 3.83 -0.29 5.78
CA ALA A 61 4.02 1.14 5.57
C ALA A 61 3.14 1.99 6.49
N SER A 62 1.90 1.59 6.71
CA SER A 62 0.91 2.41 7.42
C SER A 62 0.88 2.20 8.93
N GLU A 63 1.17 1.01 9.41
CA GLU A 63 1.01 0.66 10.82
C GLU A 63 1.73 1.60 11.79
N PRO A 64 3.01 1.96 11.58
CA PRO A 64 3.68 2.86 12.50
C PRO A 64 3.02 4.23 12.59
N LEU A 65 2.44 4.71 11.49
CA LEU A 65 1.79 6.02 11.43
C LEU A 65 0.41 5.97 12.08
N ILE A 66 -0.33 4.91 11.86
CA ILE A 66 -1.63 4.70 12.51
C ILE A 66 -1.44 4.61 14.03
N LYS A 67 -0.41 3.94 14.50
CA LYS A 67 -0.09 3.85 15.93
C LYS A 67 0.24 5.21 16.54
N LYS A 68 0.75 6.14 15.74
CA LYS A 68 0.98 7.52 16.18
C LYS A 68 -0.28 8.39 16.13
N GLY A 69 -1.41 7.83 15.72
CA GLY A 69 -2.67 8.55 15.66
C GLY A 69 -2.93 9.29 14.35
N LEU A 70 -2.11 9.08 13.32
CA LEU A 70 -2.35 9.71 12.03
C LEU A 70 -3.48 9.02 11.29
N ILE A 71 -4.17 9.78 10.44
CA ILE A 71 -5.23 9.28 9.58
C ILE A 71 -4.62 8.86 8.25
N GLY A 72 -4.86 7.62 7.86
CA GLY A 72 -4.41 7.11 6.57
C GLY A 72 -5.44 7.37 5.47
N VAL A 73 -4.95 7.80 4.32
CA VAL A 73 -5.76 8.01 3.12
C VAL A 73 -5.21 7.11 2.02
N TYR A 74 -6.05 6.24 1.50
CA TYR A 74 -5.68 5.33 0.42
C TYR A 74 -6.28 5.87 -0.88
N VAL A 75 -5.42 6.25 -1.82
CA VAL A 75 -5.84 6.82 -3.09
C VAL A 75 -5.68 5.77 -4.18
N ALA A 76 -6.73 5.49 -4.90
CA ALA A 76 -6.72 4.52 -5.99
C ALA A 76 -7.64 4.97 -7.11
N ASP A 77 -7.24 4.68 -8.35
CA ASP A 77 -8.09 4.90 -9.51
C ASP A 77 -9.27 3.92 -9.45
N VAL A 78 -10.45 4.37 -9.86
CA VAL A 78 -11.65 3.53 -9.87
C VAL A 78 -11.48 2.30 -10.75
N SER A 79 -10.67 2.39 -11.79
CA SER A 79 -10.39 1.26 -12.68
C SER A 79 -9.42 0.26 -12.07
N ASN A 80 -8.72 0.62 -11.02
CA ASN A 80 -7.76 -0.26 -10.36
C ASN A 80 -8.45 -1.10 -9.29
N LEU A 81 -9.19 -2.12 -9.73
CA LEU A 81 -9.96 -2.98 -8.83
C LEU A 81 -9.09 -3.72 -7.82
N ALA A 82 -7.88 -4.07 -8.19
CA ALA A 82 -6.96 -4.77 -7.29
C ALA A 82 -6.61 -3.88 -6.09
N SER A 83 -6.27 -2.61 -6.34
CA SER A 83 -5.98 -1.66 -5.26
C SER A 83 -7.21 -1.36 -4.40
N LEU A 84 -8.38 -1.25 -5.01
CA LEU A 84 -9.62 -1.02 -4.26
C LEU A 84 -9.90 -2.17 -3.29
N LYS A 85 -9.68 -3.41 -3.73
CA LYS A 85 -9.86 -4.59 -2.87
C LYS A 85 -8.86 -4.60 -1.72
N VAL A 86 -7.62 -4.20 -1.95
CA VAL A 86 -6.62 -4.09 -0.89
C VAL A 86 -7.07 -3.06 0.15
N ALA A 87 -7.51 -1.88 -0.29
CA ALA A 87 -7.98 -0.84 0.60
C ALA A 87 -9.14 -1.32 1.46
N GLU A 88 -10.15 -1.93 0.85
CA GLU A 88 -11.31 -2.45 1.56
C GLU A 88 -10.92 -3.54 2.57
N SER A 89 -10.03 -4.45 2.19
CA SER A 89 -9.59 -5.54 3.06
C SER A 89 -8.85 -5.05 4.30
N LEU A 90 -8.26 -3.86 4.23
CA LEU A 90 -7.55 -3.24 5.35
C LEU A 90 -8.46 -2.34 6.20
N GLY A 91 -9.73 -2.24 5.86
CA GLY A 91 -10.69 -1.44 6.63
C GLY A 91 -10.76 0.01 6.21
N PHE A 92 -10.14 0.41 5.12
CA PHE A 92 -10.32 1.75 4.58
C PHE A 92 -11.75 1.90 4.04
N GLN A 93 -12.34 3.05 4.28
CA GLN A 93 -13.70 3.35 3.86
C GLN A 93 -13.67 4.32 2.67
N PRO A 94 -14.57 4.14 1.69
CA PRO A 94 -14.63 5.07 0.56
C PRO A 94 -14.98 6.48 1.03
N TYR A 95 -14.33 7.48 0.43
CA TYR A 95 -14.56 8.87 0.74
C TYR A 95 -14.72 9.67 -0.55
N GLY A 96 -15.96 10.05 -0.85
CA GLY A 96 -16.29 10.91 -1.96
C GLY A 96 -16.04 10.30 -3.34
N ASP A 97 -16.23 11.12 -4.35
CA ASP A 97 -16.12 10.70 -5.76
C ASP A 97 -14.68 10.64 -6.27
N LEU A 98 -13.72 11.09 -5.46
CA LEU A 98 -12.31 11.11 -5.85
C LEU A 98 -11.61 9.78 -5.65
N LYS A 99 -12.35 8.72 -5.33
CA LYS A 99 -11.81 7.38 -5.12
C LYS A 99 -10.73 7.33 -4.05
N CYS A 100 -10.91 8.13 -3.00
CA CYS A 100 -10.06 8.12 -1.83
C CYS A 100 -10.67 7.23 -0.76
N PHE A 101 -9.81 6.54 -0.02
CA PHE A 101 -10.21 5.73 1.12
C PHE A 101 -9.47 6.22 2.36
N TYR A 102 -10.14 6.14 3.50
CA TYR A 102 -9.52 6.49 4.77
C TYR A 102 -9.82 5.41 5.82
N ASN A 103 -9.00 5.34 6.82
CA ASN A 103 -9.20 4.42 7.93
C ASN A 103 -9.87 5.07 9.13
#